data_98aec07d20166bfc1f8f5f5a8279bd35
#
_entry.id   98aec07d20166bfc1f8f5f5a8279bd35
#
_cell.length_a   1.000
_cell.length_b   1.000
_cell.length_c   1.000
_cell.angle_alpha   90.00
_cell.angle_beta   90.00
_cell.angle_gamma   90.00
#
_symmetry.space_group_name_H-M   'P 1'
#
loop_
_entity.id
_entity.type
_entity.pdbx_description
1 polymer ?
#
loop_
_entity_poly.entity_id
_entity_poly.type
_entity_poly.pdbx_seq_one_letter_code
_entity_poly.pdbx_strand_id
1 'polypeptide(L)' 'MTETKRQELLEEIQNLKEKLRDREAALPAHSVRPHQIQEIEKLEDEIAELEGKLAEMSED' A
#
# COMPACT_ATOMS: atom_id res chain seq x y z
N MET A 1 4.84 3.52 22.84
CA MET A 1 5.75 4.50 22.27
C MET A 1 5.41 4.82 20.86
N THR A 2 5.37 6.10 20.58
CA THR A 2 4.92 6.54 19.27
C THR A 2 5.87 6.16 18.15
N GLU A 3 7.15 6.10 18.45
CA GLU A 3 8.11 5.75 17.41
C GLU A 3 7.96 4.33 16.92
N THR A 4 7.70 3.41 17.83
CA THR A 4 7.52 2.02 17.44
C THR A 4 6.32 1.86 16.52
N LYS A 5 5.23 2.52 16.86
CA LYS A 5 4.02 2.43 16.06
C LYS A 5 4.23 3.07 14.69
N ARG A 6 4.94 4.19 14.66
CA ARG A 6 5.23 4.84 13.39
C ARG A 6 6.08 3.94 12.51
N GLN A 7 7.05 3.27 13.09
CA GLN A 7 7.91 2.38 12.33
C GLN A 7 7.14 1.19 11.79
N GLU A 8 6.21 0.67 12.59
CA GLU A 8 5.35 -0.41 12.11
C GLU A 8 4.53 0.03 10.91
N LEU A 9 3.98 1.22 10.98
CA LEU A 9 3.22 1.74 9.85
C LEU A 9 4.08 1.90 8.62
N LEU A 10 5.28 2.42 8.80
CA LEU A 10 6.19 2.59 7.66
C LEU A 10 6.52 1.26 7.01
N GLU A 11 6.78 0.25 7.83
CA GLU A 11 7.09 -1.07 7.30
C GLU A 11 5.90 -1.67 6.58
N GLU A 12 4.74 -1.50 7.14
CA GLU A 12 3.53 -2.01 6.52
C GLU A 12 3.27 -1.34 5.18
N ILE A 13 3.43 -0.02 5.14
CA ILE A 13 3.27 0.72 3.90
C ILE A 13 4.26 0.22 2.85
N GLN A 14 5.50 0.03 3.26
CA GLN A 14 6.51 -0.44 2.34
C GLN A 14 6.21 -1.83 1.81
N ASN A 15 5.75 -2.72 2.68
CA ASN A 15 5.38 -4.06 2.27
C ASN A 15 4.23 -4.03 1.26
N LEU A 16 3.25 -3.19 1.51
CA LEU A 16 2.12 -3.06 0.60
C LEU A 16 2.56 -2.47 -0.74
N LYS A 17 3.46 -1.50 -0.71
CA LYS A 17 3.97 -0.92 -1.94
C LYS A 17 4.72 -1.94 -2.77
N GLU A 18 5.49 -2.80 -2.11
CA GLU A 18 6.18 -3.85 -2.83
C GLU A 18 5.21 -4.84 -3.44
N LYS A 19 4.17 -5.20 -2.72
CA LYS A 19 3.14 -6.08 -3.27
C LYS A 19 2.46 -5.44 -4.47
N LEU A 20 2.16 -4.16 -4.36
CA LEU A 20 1.54 -3.44 -5.44
C LEU A 20 2.42 -3.45 -6.68
N ARG A 21 3.70 -3.19 -6.47
CA ARG A 21 4.65 -3.19 -7.58
C ARG A 21 4.74 -4.55 -8.23
N ASP A 22 4.76 -5.61 -7.43
CA ASP A 22 4.82 -6.97 -7.96
C ASP A 22 3.57 -7.28 -8.76
N ARG A 23 2.41 -6.87 -8.26
CA ARG A 23 1.16 -7.12 -8.97
C ARG A 23 1.13 -6.37 -10.30
N GLU A 24 1.56 -5.13 -10.28
CA GLU A 24 1.59 -4.35 -11.51
C GLU A 24 2.57 -4.93 -12.52
N ALA A 25 3.71 -5.38 -12.06
CA ALA A 25 4.70 -5.97 -12.95
C ALA A 25 4.24 -7.30 -13.51
N ALA A 26 3.37 -7.99 -12.80
CA ALA A 26 2.86 -9.28 -13.25
C ALA A 26 1.67 -9.17 -14.19
N LEU A 27 1.12 -7.99 -14.39
CA LEU A 27 -0.02 -7.82 -15.27
C LEU A 27 0.38 -8.05 -16.72
N PRO A 28 -0.37 -8.89 -17.43
CA PRO A 28 -0.08 -9.10 -18.86
C PRO A 28 -0.44 -7.85 -19.65
N ALA A 29 0.32 -7.59 -20.69
CA ALA A 29 0.15 -6.38 -21.47
C ALA A 29 -1.19 -6.33 -22.19
N HIS A 30 -1.75 -7.49 -22.50
CA HIS A 30 -2.93 -7.54 -23.35
C HIS A 30 -4.18 -8.15 -22.76
N SER A 31 -4.12 -8.63 -21.54
CA SER A 31 -5.32 -9.24 -20.97
C SER A 31 -5.34 -9.08 -19.47
N VAL A 32 -5.64 -7.86 -19.07
CA VAL A 32 -5.81 -7.55 -17.66
C VAL A 32 -7.24 -7.93 -17.27
N ARG A 33 -7.36 -8.78 -16.26
CA ARG A 33 -8.66 -9.20 -15.78
C ARG A 33 -9.17 -8.23 -14.72
N PRO A 34 -10.49 -8.05 -14.64
CA PRO A 34 -11.05 -7.09 -13.67
C PRO A 34 -10.64 -7.35 -12.23
N HIS A 35 -10.51 -8.62 -11.82
CA HIS A 35 -10.15 -8.89 -10.43
C HIS A 35 -8.70 -8.48 -10.14
N GLN A 36 -7.84 -8.48 -11.15
CA GLN A 36 -6.47 -8.02 -10.95
C GLN A 36 -6.43 -6.53 -10.72
N ILE A 37 -7.25 -5.79 -11.45
CA ILE A 37 -7.35 -4.35 -11.25
C ILE A 37 -7.91 -4.05 -9.87
N GLN A 38 -8.91 -4.81 -9.43
CA GLN A 38 -9.51 -4.63 -8.12
C GLN A 38 -8.49 -4.89 -7.01
N GLU A 39 -7.64 -5.89 -7.16
CA GLU A 39 -6.61 -6.15 -6.18
C GLU A 39 -5.63 -4.99 -6.07
N ILE A 40 -5.23 -4.44 -7.21
CA ILE A 40 -4.32 -3.31 -7.23
C ILE A 40 -4.97 -2.10 -6.57
N GLU A 41 -6.22 -1.83 -6.89
CA GLU A 41 -6.93 -0.71 -6.30
C GLU A 41 -7.06 -0.88 -4.79
N LYS A 42 -7.31 -2.11 -4.34
CA LYS A 42 -7.42 -2.37 -2.93
C LYS A 42 -6.10 -2.10 -2.21
N LEU A 43 -5.00 -2.51 -2.81
CA LEU A 43 -3.69 -2.24 -2.23
C LEU A 43 -3.41 -0.74 -2.18
N GLU A 44 -3.78 -0.02 -3.23
CA GLU A 44 -3.60 1.42 -3.24
C GLU A 44 -4.42 2.09 -2.16
N ASP A 45 -5.65 1.63 -1.95
CA ASP A 45 -6.50 2.17 -0.90
C ASP A 45 -5.90 1.92 0.47
N GLU A 46 -5.38 0.72 0.69
CA GLU A 46 -4.78 0.39 1.96
C GLU A 46 -3.55 1.24 2.22
N ILE A 47 -2.74 1.43 1.19
CA ILE A 47 -1.55 2.28 1.33
C ILE A 47 -1.95 3.70 1.67
N ALA A 48 -2.94 4.24 0.99
CA ALA A 48 -3.39 5.61 1.24
C ALA A 48 -3.92 5.75 2.66
N GLU A 49 -4.64 4.74 3.14
CA GLU A 49 -5.18 4.77 4.49
C GLU A 49 -4.06 4.78 5.53
N LEU A 50 -3.06 3.93 5.33
CA LEU A 50 -1.94 3.88 6.26
C LEU A 50 -1.11 5.16 6.21
N GLU A 51 -0.93 5.71 5.02
CA GLU A 51 -0.22 6.97 4.88
C GLU A 51 -0.95 8.10 5.58
N GLY A 52 -2.28 8.07 5.54
CA GLY A 52 -3.08 9.03 6.27
C GLY A 52 -2.87 8.94 7.76
N LYS A 53 -2.85 7.71 8.28
CA LYS A 53 -2.59 7.52 9.70
C LYS A 53 -1.20 8.00 10.09
N LEU A 54 -0.22 7.73 9.24
CA LEU A 54 1.13 8.15 9.49
C LEU A 54 1.23 9.67 9.51
N ALA A 55 0.53 10.33 8.60
CA ALA A 55 0.53 11.79 8.56
C ALA A 55 -0.08 12.37 9.83
N GLU A 56 -1.13 11.74 10.33
CA GLU A 56 -1.74 12.20 11.57
C GLU A 56 -0.78 12.07 12.74
N MET A 57 0.00 11.01 12.75
CA MET A 57 0.97 10.82 13.83
C MET A 57 2.11 11.81 13.74
N SER A 58 2.41 12.27 12.55
CA SER A 58 3.53 13.21 12.35
C SER A 58 3.19 14.62 12.75
N GLU A 59 1.94 14.89 12.92
CA GLU A 59 1.48 16.24 13.18
C GLU A 59 1.47 16.58 14.60
N ASP A 60 2.44 16.55 15.29
CA ASP A 60 2.36 16.85 16.66
C ASP A 60 2.92 18.14 17.09
#